data_9f5139ae466f73f4af107e7164701167
#
_entry.id   9f5139ae466f73f4af107e7164701167
#
_cell.length_a   1.000
_cell.length_b   1.000
_cell.length_c   1.000
_cell.angle_alpha   90.00
_cell.angle_beta   90.00
_cell.angle_gamma   90.00
#
_symmetry.space_group_name_H-M   'P 1'
#
loop_
_entity.id
_entity.type
_entity.pdbx_description
1 polymer ?
#
loop_
_entity_poly.entity_id
_entity_poly.type
_entity_poly.pdbx_seq_one_letter_code
_entity_poly.pdbx_strand_id
1 'polypeptide(L)'
;MKAQYAILRFAKYKGPEIGHIESHNERTKEKYANNPDVDTSRSHLNFHLVTPQRKYRAEAEKQIAEAGCRTRSDSVRVVEALVTASPEFFKGKKKAEVRAYFTEALAFIEKYQAKDTIISAVVHMDEKTPHMNLSFVPLTEDGRLCAKEIVGNKKKLTQWQDRFWEHMVKKYPDLERGESASETGRDHIPPRVFKEMTRLTKQKAKLEELLSGVNAFNAKGKAAEIGAFLDKYIPAVEQMHTTLKKYNTAFTVTTAENKKLKKKTEQLEQSLDKATQESTLKKLADAKLHRDYEDAVAVLDRIPKEMLAAYTHRTEKERETAYGR
;
A
#
# COMPACT_ATOMS: atom_id res chain seq x y z
N MET A 1 -7.46 10.95 29.84
CA MET A 1 -8.03 11.30 28.51
C MET A 1 -7.83 10.12 27.58
N LYS A 2 -8.67 9.91 26.55
CA LYS A 2 -8.40 8.87 25.55
C LYS A 2 -7.33 9.34 24.61
N ALA A 3 -6.41 8.45 24.24
CA ALA A 3 -5.34 8.72 23.30
C ALA A 3 -5.86 9.24 21.94
N GLN A 4 -5.23 10.27 21.41
CA GLN A 4 -5.59 10.93 20.16
C GLN A 4 -4.50 10.70 19.13
N TYR A 5 -4.73 9.79 18.18
CA TYR A 5 -3.70 9.39 17.21
C TYR A 5 -3.80 10.17 15.91
N ALA A 6 -2.65 10.63 15.39
CA ALA A 6 -2.53 11.03 13.99
C ALA A 6 -2.45 9.79 13.10
N ILE A 7 -3.18 9.77 11.99
CA ILE A 7 -3.31 8.58 11.14
C ILE A 7 -3.07 8.95 9.67
N LEU A 8 -2.08 8.29 9.06
CA LEU A 8 -1.78 8.34 7.63
C LEU A 8 -1.68 6.92 7.08
N ARG A 9 -2.41 6.62 6.02
CA ARG A 9 -2.38 5.32 5.33
C ARG A 9 -2.34 5.52 3.84
N PHE A 10 -1.74 4.56 3.12
CA PHE A 10 -1.69 4.58 1.66
C PHE A 10 -2.36 3.35 1.06
N ALA A 11 -3.07 3.58 -0.04
CA ALA A 11 -3.58 2.54 -0.93
C ALA A 11 -3.05 2.78 -2.34
N LYS A 12 -2.86 1.71 -3.11
CA LYS A 12 -2.29 1.73 -4.46
C LYS A 12 -3.33 1.20 -5.43
N TYR A 13 -3.60 1.93 -6.52
CA TYR A 13 -4.65 1.60 -7.48
C TYR A 13 -4.10 1.48 -8.90
N LYS A 14 -4.56 0.42 -9.58
CA LYS A 14 -4.33 0.19 -10.99
C LYS A 14 -5.44 0.85 -11.81
N GLY A 15 -5.28 0.92 -13.14
CA GLY A 15 -6.21 1.59 -14.03
C GLY A 15 -7.70 1.29 -13.82
N PRO A 16 -8.14 0.00 -13.74
CA PRO A 16 -9.56 -0.32 -13.55
C PRO A 16 -10.16 0.12 -12.21
N GLU A 17 -9.32 0.24 -11.17
CA GLU A 17 -9.78 0.53 -9.80
C GLU A 17 -10.01 2.02 -9.55
N ILE A 18 -9.45 2.90 -10.40
CA ILE A 18 -9.49 4.36 -10.23
C ILE A 18 -10.92 4.91 -10.24
N GLY A 19 -11.79 4.39 -11.11
CA GLY A 19 -13.19 4.81 -11.15
C GLY A 19 -13.97 4.49 -9.87
N HIS A 20 -13.58 3.45 -9.14
CA HIS A 20 -14.22 3.09 -7.86
C HIS A 20 -13.85 4.07 -6.74
N ILE A 21 -12.59 4.49 -6.65
CA ILE A 21 -12.18 5.49 -5.66
C ILE A 21 -12.74 6.86 -5.99
N GLU A 22 -12.73 7.27 -7.27
CA GLU A 22 -13.39 8.50 -7.72
C GLU A 22 -14.86 8.54 -7.30
N SER A 23 -15.60 7.47 -7.58
CA SER A 23 -17.02 7.40 -7.23
C SER A 23 -17.26 7.46 -5.70
N HIS A 24 -16.33 6.95 -4.89
CA HIS A 24 -16.38 7.08 -3.44
C HIS A 24 -16.04 8.50 -2.99
N ASN A 25 -14.98 9.06 -3.51
CA ASN A 25 -14.47 10.37 -3.10
C ASN A 25 -15.41 11.51 -3.49
N GLU A 26 -15.93 11.45 -4.71
CA GLU A 26 -16.84 12.48 -5.26
C GLU A 26 -18.32 12.24 -4.93
N ARG A 27 -18.63 11.19 -4.14
CA ARG A 27 -20.02 10.86 -3.73
C ARG A 27 -20.99 10.73 -4.91
N THR A 28 -20.54 10.11 -6.02
CA THR A 28 -21.39 9.97 -7.22
C THR A 28 -22.34 8.77 -7.21
N LYS A 29 -22.33 7.96 -6.14
CA LYS A 29 -23.24 6.80 -5.97
C LYS A 29 -24.43 7.18 -5.13
N GLU A 30 -25.60 6.65 -5.46
CA GLU A 30 -26.82 6.82 -4.66
C GLU A 30 -26.75 6.04 -3.33
N LYS A 31 -26.08 4.88 -3.32
CA LYS A 31 -25.96 4.02 -2.13
C LYS A 31 -24.54 3.50 -1.97
N TYR A 32 -24.08 3.48 -0.73
CA TYR A 32 -22.75 2.99 -0.33
C TYR A 32 -22.88 1.70 0.49
N ALA A 33 -23.39 0.62 -0.14
CA ALA A 33 -23.66 -0.66 0.53
C ALA A 33 -22.43 -1.24 1.26
N ASN A 34 -21.21 -1.00 0.74
CA ASN A 34 -19.97 -1.46 1.35
C ASN A 34 -19.46 -0.56 2.49
N ASN A 35 -20.01 0.65 2.61
CA ASN A 35 -19.70 1.59 3.68
C ASN A 35 -20.98 2.23 4.24
N PRO A 36 -21.67 1.54 5.16
CA PRO A 36 -22.94 2.01 5.72
C PRO A 36 -22.80 3.24 6.64
N ASP A 37 -21.57 3.69 6.92
CA ASP A 37 -21.31 4.89 7.71
C ASP A 37 -21.46 6.18 6.89
N VAL A 38 -21.57 6.10 5.57
CA VAL A 38 -21.80 7.25 4.69
C VAL A 38 -23.24 7.73 4.85
N ASP A 39 -23.39 8.92 5.38
CA ASP A 39 -24.67 9.63 5.46
C ASP A 39 -24.78 10.62 4.28
N THR A 40 -25.43 10.18 3.21
CA THR A 40 -25.56 10.98 1.98
C THR A 40 -26.28 12.31 2.19
N SER A 41 -27.15 12.41 3.23
CA SER A 41 -27.81 13.68 3.59
C SER A 41 -26.82 14.76 4.05
N ARG A 42 -25.66 14.34 4.53
CA ARG A 42 -24.57 15.21 5.02
C ARG A 42 -23.44 15.43 4.00
N SER A 43 -23.52 14.83 2.81
CA SER A 43 -22.44 14.96 1.80
C SER A 43 -22.20 16.40 1.34
N HIS A 44 -23.18 17.29 1.49
CA HIS A 44 -23.01 18.73 1.26
C HIS A 44 -22.02 19.41 2.23
N LEU A 45 -21.66 18.76 3.34
CA LEU A 45 -20.63 19.24 4.28
C LEU A 45 -19.22 18.92 3.83
N ASN A 46 -19.05 17.97 2.90
CA ASN A 46 -17.75 17.59 2.34
C ASN A 46 -17.15 18.79 1.60
N PHE A 47 -15.85 18.84 1.53
CA PHE A 47 -15.18 19.94 0.84
C PHE A 47 -13.83 19.50 0.27
N HIS A 48 -13.44 20.13 -0.82
CA HIS A 48 -12.13 19.94 -1.43
C HIS A 48 -11.11 20.95 -0.88
N LEU A 49 -9.88 20.48 -0.72
CA LEU A 49 -8.67 21.30 -0.62
C LEU A 49 -7.97 21.39 -1.99
N VAL A 50 -8.02 20.32 -2.76
CA VAL A 50 -7.63 20.27 -4.17
C VAL A 50 -8.80 19.67 -4.94
N THR A 51 -9.41 20.46 -5.83
CA THR A 51 -10.54 20.03 -6.65
C THR A 51 -10.02 19.37 -7.94
N PRO A 52 -10.52 18.18 -8.32
CA PRO A 52 -10.09 17.52 -9.53
C PRO A 52 -10.56 18.31 -10.76
N GLN A 53 -9.64 18.53 -11.71
CA GLN A 53 -9.96 19.27 -12.94
C GLN A 53 -10.70 18.41 -13.97
N ARG A 54 -10.54 17.09 -13.88
CA ARG A 54 -11.20 16.08 -14.71
C ARG A 54 -11.34 14.77 -13.94
N LYS A 55 -11.94 13.75 -14.58
CA LYS A 55 -12.02 12.42 -13.96
C LYS A 55 -10.63 11.91 -13.58
N TYR A 56 -10.52 11.26 -12.44
CA TYR A 56 -9.24 10.82 -11.86
C TYR A 56 -8.41 9.98 -12.81
N ARG A 57 -9.06 9.07 -13.54
CA ARG A 57 -8.36 8.25 -14.53
C ARG A 57 -7.81 9.07 -15.68
N ALA A 58 -8.60 10.01 -16.21
CA ALA A 58 -8.18 10.87 -17.31
C ALA A 58 -7.04 11.80 -16.89
N GLU A 59 -7.08 12.30 -15.65
CA GLU A 59 -5.99 13.12 -15.11
C GLU A 59 -4.72 12.30 -14.93
N ALA A 60 -4.82 11.09 -14.37
CA ALA A 60 -3.67 10.21 -14.18
C ALA A 60 -3.03 9.82 -15.53
N GLU A 61 -3.85 9.46 -16.54
CA GLU A 61 -3.37 9.11 -17.87
C GLU A 61 -2.67 10.29 -18.57
N LYS A 62 -3.20 11.51 -18.40
CA LYS A 62 -2.58 12.75 -18.91
C LYS A 62 -1.21 12.98 -18.29
N GLN A 63 -1.11 13.00 -16.96
CA GLN A 63 0.16 13.28 -16.26
C GLN A 63 1.22 12.20 -16.57
N ILE A 64 0.83 10.94 -16.66
CA ILE A 64 1.71 9.82 -17.02
C ILE A 64 2.25 9.99 -18.46
N ALA A 65 1.39 10.42 -19.38
CA ALA A 65 1.78 10.69 -20.77
C ALA A 65 2.71 11.91 -20.90
N GLU A 66 2.41 12.99 -20.18
CA GLU A 66 3.25 14.21 -20.15
C GLU A 66 4.64 13.92 -19.55
N ALA A 67 4.73 13.01 -18.56
CA ALA A 67 6.00 12.52 -18.01
C ALA A 67 6.72 11.51 -18.92
N GLY A 68 6.15 11.13 -20.07
CA GLY A 68 6.74 10.15 -20.99
C GLY A 68 6.82 8.72 -20.44
N CYS A 69 6.05 8.40 -19.40
CA CYS A 69 6.11 7.11 -18.73
C CYS A 69 5.39 6.01 -19.51
N ARG A 70 6.03 4.84 -19.63
CA ARG A 70 5.38 3.64 -20.14
C ARG A 70 4.65 2.91 -19.01
N THR A 71 3.42 2.45 -19.27
CA THR A 71 2.61 1.69 -18.32
C THR A 71 2.36 0.26 -18.80
N ARG A 72 2.27 -0.67 -17.85
CA ARG A 72 1.77 -2.04 -18.04
C ARG A 72 0.33 -2.12 -17.49
N SER A 73 -0.36 -3.21 -17.74
CA SER A 73 -1.71 -3.46 -17.20
C SER A 73 -1.74 -3.47 -15.67
N ASP A 74 -0.65 -3.89 -15.03
CA ASP A 74 -0.49 -4.00 -13.57
C ASP A 74 0.16 -2.77 -12.93
N SER A 75 0.51 -1.73 -13.70
CA SER A 75 1.11 -0.51 -13.18
C SER A 75 0.17 0.21 -12.21
N VAL A 76 0.70 0.60 -11.06
CA VAL A 76 0.03 1.51 -10.13
C VAL A 76 0.03 2.90 -10.73
N ARG A 77 -1.15 3.44 -11.02
CA ARG A 77 -1.31 4.75 -11.68
C ARG A 77 -1.74 5.84 -10.71
N VAL A 78 -2.44 5.46 -9.64
CA VAL A 78 -2.88 6.38 -8.59
C VAL A 78 -2.53 5.79 -7.23
N VAL A 79 -2.06 6.65 -6.35
CA VAL A 79 -1.93 6.37 -4.91
C VAL A 79 -2.91 7.27 -4.17
N GLU A 80 -3.60 6.71 -3.20
CA GLU A 80 -4.46 7.46 -2.30
C GLU A 80 -3.86 7.47 -0.90
N ALA A 81 -3.72 8.66 -0.33
CA ALA A 81 -3.38 8.87 1.07
C ALA A 81 -4.66 9.15 1.85
N LEU A 82 -5.03 8.25 2.76
CA LEU A 82 -6.08 8.46 3.75
C LEU A 82 -5.47 9.14 4.98
N VAL A 83 -5.90 10.35 5.27
CA VAL A 83 -5.48 11.13 6.43
C VAL A 83 -6.64 11.35 7.37
N THR A 84 -6.45 11.06 8.65
CA THR A 84 -7.43 11.34 9.72
C THR A 84 -6.75 11.44 11.08
N ALA A 85 -7.53 11.62 12.12
CA ALA A 85 -7.11 11.44 13.51
C ALA A 85 -8.18 10.64 14.28
N SER A 86 -7.89 10.28 15.52
CA SER A 86 -8.88 9.66 16.39
C SER A 86 -10.17 10.49 16.49
N PRO A 87 -11.36 9.87 16.59
CA PRO A 87 -12.62 10.60 16.69
C PRO A 87 -12.65 11.63 17.82
N GLU A 88 -11.96 11.33 18.90
CA GLU A 88 -11.83 12.20 20.09
C GLU A 88 -11.17 13.54 19.75
N PHE A 89 -10.21 13.53 18.82
CA PHE A 89 -9.52 14.75 18.37
C PHE A 89 -10.46 15.74 17.67
N PHE A 90 -11.43 15.23 16.89
CA PHE A 90 -12.38 16.08 16.16
C PHE A 90 -13.61 16.46 16.97
N LYS A 91 -13.79 15.85 18.15
CA LYS A 91 -14.97 16.10 18.99
C LYS A 91 -15.00 17.56 19.44
N GLY A 92 -16.09 18.25 19.10
CA GLY A 92 -16.30 19.67 19.46
C GLY A 92 -15.58 20.68 18.56
N LYS A 93 -14.76 20.24 17.61
CA LYS A 93 -14.10 21.16 16.66
C LYS A 93 -15.06 21.71 15.63
N LYS A 94 -14.92 23.01 15.35
CA LYS A 94 -15.67 23.69 14.29
C LYS A 94 -15.13 23.31 12.91
N LYS A 95 -15.94 23.48 11.86
CA LYS A 95 -15.54 23.18 10.46
C LYS A 95 -14.23 23.86 10.05
N ALA A 96 -13.99 25.09 10.51
CA ALA A 96 -12.76 25.84 10.24
C ALA A 96 -11.53 25.16 10.85
N GLU A 97 -11.63 24.64 12.07
CA GLU A 97 -10.54 23.93 12.75
C GLU A 97 -10.24 22.57 12.09
N VAL A 98 -11.30 21.86 11.67
CA VAL A 98 -11.17 20.62 10.89
C VAL A 98 -10.49 20.91 9.56
N ARG A 99 -10.90 21.99 8.86
CA ARG A 99 -10.23 22.42 7.61
C ARG A 99 -8.76 22.74 7.84
N ALA A 100 -8.42 23.48 8.91
CA ALA A 100 -7.04 23.82 9.24
C ALA A 100 -6.17 22.57 9.48
N TYR A 101 -6.72 21.54 10.13
CA TYR A 101 -6.04 20.25 10.32
C TYR A 101 -5.70 19.59 8.97
N PHE A 102 -6.65 19.48 8.07
CA PHE A 102 -6.42 18.84 6.77
C PHE A 102 -5.58 19.69 5.82
N THR A 103 -5.63 21.01 5.93
CA THR A 103 -4.71 21.90 5.20
C THR A 103 -3.26 21.67 5.63
N GLU A 104 -3.02 21.50 6.94
CA GLU A 104 -1.68 21.18 7.45
C GLU A 104 -1.21 19.80 6.98
N ALA A 105 -2.13 18.82 6.99
CA ALA A 105 -1.85 17.47 6.50
C ALA A 105 -1.55 17.45 4.98
N LEU A 106 -2.25 18.26 4.18
CA LEU A 106 -1.96 18.44 2.77
C LEU A 106 -0.56 19.03 2.58
N ALA A 107 -0.21 20.08 3.32
CA ALA A 107 1.11 20.71 3.29
C ALA A 107 2.24 19.73 3.64
N PHE A 108 1.97 18.73 4.51
CA PHE A 108 2.91 17.65 4.77
C PHE A 108 3.12 16.77 3.53
N ILE A 109 2.05 16.34 2.85
CA ILE A 109 2.16 15.49 1.65
C ILE A 109 2.89 16.23 0.53
N GLU A 110 2.62 17.53 0.35
CA GLU A 110 3.26 18.38 -0.65
C GLU A 110 4.78 18.55 -0.48
N LYS A 111 5.34 18.19 0.68
CA LYS A 111 6.80 18.15 0.89
C LYS A 111 7.48 16.96 0.21
N TYR A 112 6.72 15.90 -0.09
CA TYR A 112 7.24 14.65 -0.62
C TYR A 112 6.65 14.27 -1.96
N GLN A 113 5.61 14.98 -2.38
CA GLN A 113 4.91 14.75 -3.65
C GLN A 113 4.61 16.09 -4.30
N ALA A 114 5.00 16.25 -5.56
CA ALA A 114 4.80 17.48 -6.30
C ALA A 114 3.30 17.82 -6.41
N LYS A 115 2.97 19.09 -6.23
CA LYS A 115 1.56 19.58 -6.19
C LYS A 115 0.77 19.28 -7.45
N ASP A 116 1.42 19.38 -8.60
CA ASP A 116 0.84 19.11 -9.92
C ASP A 116 0.49 17.64 -10.15
N THR A 117 1.07 16.73 -9.36
CA THR A 117 0.71 15.32 -9.40
C THR A 117 -0.54 14.99 -8.57
N ILE A 118 -1.00 15.91 -7.72
CA ILE A 118 -2.18 15.71 -6.87
C ILE A 118 -3.44 15.91 -7.71
N ILE A 119 -4.24 14.86 -7.84
CA ILE A 119 -5.50 14.85 -8.58
C ILE A 119 -6.62 15.50 -7.77
N SER A 120 -6.75 15.10 -6.52
CA SER A 120 -7.81 15.55 -5.63
C SER A 120 -7.38 15.41 -4.17
N ALA A 121 -7.86 16.32 -3.32
CA ALA A 121 -7.82 16.19 -1.87
C ALA A 121 -9.18 16.58 -1.32
N VAL A 122 -10.04 15.60 -1.07
CA VAL A 122 -11.41 15.79 -0.56
C VAL A 122 -11.51 15.37 0.89
N VAL A 123 -12.17 16.21 1.68
CA VAL A 123 -12.45 15.94 3.11
C VAL A 123 -13.91 15.52 3.26
N HIS A 124 -14.10 14.31 3.75
CA HIS A 124 -15.41 13.76 4.06
C HIS A 124 -15.82 14.11 5.49
N MET A 125 -16.97 14.78 5.60
CA MET A 125 -17.63 15.15 6.85
C MET A 125 -18.93 14.36 7.05
N ASP A 126 -19.30 13.55 6.09
CA ASP A 126 -20.53 12.76 6.02
C ASP A 126 -20.37 11.33 6.54
N GLU A 127 -19.21 11.02 7.09
CA GLU A 127 -18.95 9.78 7.79
C GLU A 127 -18.75 10.02 9.30
N LYS A 128 -18.54 8.94 10.05
CA LYS A 128 -18.43 8.98 11.50
C LYS A 128 -17.26 9.82 12.01
N THR A 129 -16.15 9.82 11.29
CA THR A 129 -14.94 10.57 11.63
C THR A 129 -14.48 11.34 10.41
N PRO A 130 -14.24 12.66 10.52
CA PRO A 130 -13.68 13.44 9.42
C PRO A 130 -12.38 12.81 8.91
N HIS A 131 -12.25 12.69 7.60
CA HIS A 131 -11.01 12.17 6.96
C HIS A 131 -10.82 12.79 5.57
N MET A 132 -9.56 12.90 5.17
CA MET A 132 -9.19 13.36 3.85
C MET A 132 -8.71 12.18 3.01
N ASN A 133 -9.28 12.03 1.82
CA ASN A 133 -8.77 11.19 0.75
C ASN A 133 -8.01 12.08 -0.24
N LEU A 134 -6.70 11.90 -0.31
CA LEU A 134 -5.82 12.61 -1.22
C LEU A 134 -5.29 11.63 -2.27
N SER A 135 -5.70 11.82 -3.52
CA SER A 135 -5.29 11.00 -4.66
C SER A 135 -4.24 11.71 -5.49
N PHE A 136 -3.15 11.01 -5.84
CA PHE A 136 -2.06 11.56 -6.65
C PHE A 136 -1.46 10.50 -7.59
N VAL A 137 -0.83 10.97 -8.67
CA VAL A 137 -0.04 10.13 -9.58
C VAL A 137 1.35 9.96 -8.99
N PRO A 138 1.85 8.72 -8.76
CA PRO A 138 3.13 8.49 -8.10
C PRO A 138 4.33 8.71 -9.03
N LEU A 139 4.50 9.95 -9.48
CA LEU A 139 5.66 10.39 -10.24
C LEU A 139 6.78 10.80 -9.28
N THR A 140 7.97 10.28 -9.52
CA THR A 140 9.20 10.63 -8.79
C THR A 140 9.75 11.97 -9.28
N GLU A 141 10.67 12.59 -8.56
CA GLU A 141 11.29 13.88 -8.94
C GLU A 141 11.97 13.83 -10.32
N ASP A 142 12.50 12.66 -10.70
CA ASP A 142 13.06 12.40 -12.03
C ASP A 142 12.03 11.95 -13.08
N GLY A 143 10.74 12.12 -12.81
CA GLY A 143 9.64 11.90 -13.75
C GLY A 143 9.26 10.44 -13.99
N ARG A 144 9.71 9.47 -13.17
CA ARG A 144 9.34 8.06 -13.33
C ARG A 144 8.06 7.71 -12.58
N LEU A 145 7.21 6.88 -13.15
CA LEU A 145 6.02 6.34 -12.48
C LEU A 145 6.43 5.19 -11.52
N CYS A 146 6.59 5.49 -10.24
CA CYS A 146 7.10 4.52 -9.27
C CYS A 146 6.49 4.62 -7.86
N ALA A 147 5.30 4.07 -7.66
CA ALA A 147 4.66 4.00 -6.36
C ALA A 147 5.49 3.24 -5.30
N LYS A 148 6.37 2.30 -5.70
CA LYS A 148 7.23 1.58 -4.77
C LYS A 148 8.32 2.49 -4.20
N GLU A 149 8.83 3.41 -4.97
CA GLU A 149 9.84 4.37 -4.53
C GLU A 149 9.25 5.40 -3.57
N ILE A 150 8.07 5.91 -3.85
CA ILE A 150 7.39 6.93 -3.03
C ILE A 150 6.85 6.33 -1.74
N VAL A 151 5.92 5.38 -1.84
CA VAL A 151 5.21 4.81 -0.68
C VAL A 151 6.03 3.71 0.00
N GLY A 152 6.75 2.93 -0.79
CA GLY A 152 7.65 1.89 -0.32
C GLY A 152 6.97 0.60 0.17
N ASN A 153 7.68 -0.04 1.10
CA ASN A 153 7.30 -1.27 1.79
C ASN A 153 6.82 -0.96 3.24
N LYS A 154 6.55 -2.01 4.03
CA LYS A 154 6.10 -1.88 5.44
C LYS A 154 7.00 -0.96 6.28
N LYS A 155 8.32 -1.05 6.16
CA LYS A 155 9.27 -0.18 6.88
C LYS A 155 9.11 1.29 6.48
N LYS A 156 8.98 1.57 5.18
CA LYS A 156 8.80 2.93 4.67
C LYS A 156 7.43 3.51 5.05
N LEU A 157 6.38 2.67 5.11
CA LEU A 157 5.06 3.08 5.61
C LEU A 157 5.09 3.46 7.10
N THR A 158 5.88 2.75 7.93
CA THR A 158 6.10 3.15 9.32
C THR A 158 6.79 4.51 9.40
N GLN A 159 7.85 4.73 8.59
CA GLN A 159 8.54 6.03 8.51
C GLN A 159 7.61 7.16 8.03
N TRP A 160 6.69 6.89 7.09
CA TRP A 160 5.67 7.87 6.68
C TRP A 160 4.78 8.28 7.85
N GLN A 161 4.34 7.31 8.65
CA GLN A 161 3.51 7.56 9.81
C GLN A 161 4.27 8.32 10.90
N ASP A 162 5.57 8.02 11.12
CA ASP A 162 6.44 8.74 12.07
C ASP A 162 6.59 10.21 11.67
N ARG A 163 7.01 10.46 10.43
CA ARG A 163 7.18 11.82 9.88
C ARG A 163 5.88 12.62 9.86
N PHE A 164 4.76 11.96 9.57
CA PHE A 164 3.45 12.60 9.61
C PHE A 164 3.10 13.05 11.02
N TRP A 165 3.27 12.18 12.01
CA TRP A 165 3.05 12.55 13.41
C TRP A 165 4.01 13.67 13.84
N GLU A 166 5.30 13.57 13.58
CA GLU A 166 6.30 14.59 13.88
C GLU A 166 5.96 15.96 13.27
N HIS A 167 5.35 15.96 12.09
CA HIS A 167 4.90 17.19 11.46
C HIS A 167 3.65 17.75 12.15
N MET A 168 2.64 16.90 12.38
CA MET A 168 1.35 17.33 12.91
C MET A 168 1.42 17.74 14.38
N VAL A 169 2.24 17.07 15.20
CA VAL A 169 2.38 17.36 16.64
C VAL A 169 2.92 18.78 16.92
N LYS A 170 3.67 19.37 15.99
CA LYS A 170 4.16 20.75 16.12
C LYS A 170 3.01 21.76 16.23
N LYS A 171 1.90 21.50 15.57
CA LYS A 171 0.71 22.35 15.58
C LYS A 171 -0.41 21.83 16.46
N TYR A 172 -0.44 20.52 16.67
CA TYR A 172 -1.44 19.80 17.45
C TYR A 172 -0.74 18.91 18.49
N PRO A 173 -0.23 19.49 19.60
CA PRO A 173 0.60 18.79 20.58
C PRO A 173 -0.12 17.64 21.31
N ASP A 174 -1.46 17.61 21.29
CA ASP A 174 -2.26 16.55 21.90
C ASP A 174 -2.30 15.26 21.05
N LEU A 175 -1.72 15.28 19.85
CA LEU A 175 -1.68 14.11 18.98
C LEU A 175 -0.54 13.16 19.37
N GLU A 176 -0.88 11.90 19.52
CA GLU A 176 0.04 10.81 19.82
C GLU A 176 0.40 10.03 18.57
N ARG A 177 1.59 9.44 18.59
CA ARG A 177 2.02 8.44 17.63
C ARG A 177 1.40 7.08 18.01
N GLY A 178 0.46 6.57 17.22
CA GLY A 178 -0.09 5.25 17.47
C GLY A 178 0.97 4.14 17.40
N GLU A 179 0.78 3.08 18.19
CA GLU A 179 1.64 1.90 18.19
C GLU A 179 1.60 1.20 16.83
N SER A 180 2.74 0.73 16.35
CA SER A 180 2.80 -0.01 15.10
C SER A 180 2.25 -1.44 15.27
N ALA A 181 1.65 -2.01 14.20
CA ALA A 181 1.19 -3.39 14.22
C ALA A 181 2.36 -4.39 14.43
N SER A 182 3.60 -4.00 14.13
CA SER A 182 4.80 -4.80 14.38
C SER A 182 5.19 -4.82 15.85
N GLU A 183 4.90 -3.78 16.60
CA GLU A 183 5.16 -3.69 18.05
C GLU A 183 4.07 -4.37 18.87
N THR A 184 2.82 -4.22 18.45
CA THR A 184 1.66 -4.76 19.18
C THR A 184 1.34 -6.20 18.84
N GLY A 185 1.91 -6.76 17.75
CA GLY A 185 1.56 -8.09 17.25
C GLY A 185 0.10 -8.23 16.81
N ARG A 186 -0.65 -7.11 16.69
CA ARG A 186 -2.06 -7.13 16.33
C ARG A 186 -2.25 -7.47 14.86
N ASP A 187 -3.06 -8.48 14.60
CA ASP A 187 -3.48 -8.82 13.24
C ASP A 187 -4.47 -7.78 12.69
N HIS A 188 -4.40 -7.57 11.40
CA HIS A 188 -5.34 -6.68 10.71
C HIS A 188 -6.73 -7.33 10.67
N ILE A 189 -7.66 -6.76 11.41
CA ILE A 189 -9.09 -7.13 11.34
C ILE A 189 -9.74 -6.23 10.26
N PRO A 190 -10.37 -6.80 9.22
CA PRO A 190 -11.08 -6.02 8.23
C PRO A 190 -12.12 -5.09 8.88
N PRO A 191 -12.24 -3.81 8.45
CA PRO A 191 -13.11 -2.83 9.09
C PRO A 191 -14.57 -3.29 9.24
N ARG A 192 -15.08 -4.04 8.26
CA ARG A 192 -16.44 -4.62 8.31
C ARG A 192 -16.60 -5.59 9.47
N VAL A 193 -15.62 -6.48 9.67
CA VAL A 193 -15.64 -7.46 10.77
C VAL A 193 -15.54 -6.75 12.12
N PHE A 194 -14.65 -5.77 12.24
CA PHE A 194 -14.49 -4.97 13.45
C PHE A 194 -15.79 -4.21 13.82
N LYS A 195 -16.46 -3.59 12.83
CA LYS A 195 -17.74 -2.90 13.02
C LYS A 195 -18.82 -3.86 13.52
N GLU A 196 -18.89 -5.05 12.93
CA GLU A 196 -19.86 -6.07 13.31
C GLU A 196 -19.61 -6.62 14.72
N MET A 197 -18.36 -6.89 15.08
CA MET A 197 -17.95 -7.25 16.43
C MET A 197 -18.35 -6.17 17.44
N THR A 198 -18.11 -4.89 17.14
CA THR A 198 -18.47 -3.76 17.99
C THR A 198 -20.00 -3.67 18.15
N ARG A 199 -20.76 -3.91 17.08
CA ARG A 199 -22.24 -3.95 17.11
C ARG A 199 -22.74 -5.05 18.05
N LEU A 200 -22.20 -6.26 17.92
CA LEU A 200 -22.59 -7.40 18.77
C LEU A 200 -22.23 -7.17 20.23
N THR A 201 -21.08 -6.57 20.53
CA THR A 201 -20.69 -6.20 21.90
C THR A 201 -21.69 -5.22 22.53
N LYS A 202 -22.15 -4.21 21.76
CA LYS A 202 -23.16 -3.27 22.24
C LYS A 202 -24.53 -3.93 22.45
N GLN A 203 -24.89 -4.86 21.56
CA GLN A 203 -26.13 -5.62 21.70
C GLN A 203 -26.10 -6.53 22.94
N LYS A 204 -24.95 -7.17 23.20
CA LYS A 204 -24.74 -7.94 24.43
C LYS A 204 -24.92 -7.08 25.68
N ALA A 205 -24.27 -5.90 25.73
CA ALA A 205 -24.41 -4.98 26.86
C ALA A 205 -25.86 -4.54 27.07
N LYS A 206 -26.62 -4.29 26.00
CA LYS A 206 -28.05 -3.96 26.08
C LYS A 206 -28.86 -5.14 26.61
N LEU A 207 -28.58 -6.36 26.24
CA LEU A 207 -29.23 -7.56 26.79
C LEU A 207 -28.98 -7.69 28.29
N GLU A 208 -27.72 -7.48 28.72
CA GLU A 208 -27.34 -7.51 30.14
C GLU A 208 -28.09 -6.43 30.95
N GLU A 209 -28.23 -5.23 30.37
CA GLU A 209 -29.02 -4.15 30.96
C GLU A 209 -30.51 -4.55 31.11
N LEU A 210 -31.11 -5.13 30.06
CA LEU A 210 -32.53 -5.58 30.12
C LEU A 210 -32.74 -6.66 31.18
N LEU A 211 -31.79 -7.61 31.29
CA LEU A 211 -31.82 -8.69 32.26
C LEU A 211 -31.67 -8.17 33.71
N SER A 212 -30.77 -7.22 33.94
CA SER A 212 -30.52 -6.65 35.26
C SER A 212 -31.74 -5.83 35.78
N GLY A 213 -32.59 -5.35 34.88
CA GLY A 213 -33.79 -4.62 35.20
C GLY A 213 -35.03 -5.49 35.51
N VAL A 214 -34.90 -6.84 35.49
CA VAL A 214 -36.03 -7.75 35.73
C VAL A 214 -36.29 -7.86 37.24
N ASN A 215 -37.55 -7.72 37.64
CA ASN A 215 -38.04 -7.94 39.02
C ASN A 215 -39.40 -8.64 39.01
N ALA A 216 -39.90 -9.05 40.20
CA ALA A 216 -41.13 -9.79 40.33
C ALA A 216 -42.37 -9.07 39.77
N PHE A 217 -42.36 -7.74 39.73
CA PHE A 217 -43.50 -6.91 39.28
C PHE A 217 -43.50 -6.68 37.77
N ASN A 218 -42.34 -6.72 37.11
CA ASN A 218 -42.20 -6.41 35.68
C ASN A 218 -41.79 -7.63 34.81
N ALA A 219 -41.63 -8.79 35.41
CA ALA A 219 -41.06 -10.00 34.75
C ALA A 219 -41.76 -10.35 33.42
N LYS A 220 -43.13 -10.32 33.38
CA LYS A 220 -43.88 -10.64 32.16
C LYS A 220 -43.63 -9.65 31.02
N GLY A 221 -43.60 -8.36 31.30
CA GLY A 221 -43.32 -7.30 30.31
C GLY A 221 -41.89 -7.35 29.86
N LYS A 222 -40.94 -7.50 30.76
CA LYS A 222 -39.52 -7.63 30.45
C LYS A 222 -39.19 -8.89 29.67
N ALA A 223 -39.84 -10.02 29.95
CA ALA A 223 -39.68 -11.25 29.17
C ALA A 223 -40.09 -11.04 27.70
N ALA A 224 -41.17 -10.32 27.41
CA ALA A 224 -41.56 -10.00 26.04
C ALA A 224 -40.55 -9.06 25.33
N GLU A 225 -40.04 -8.05 26.05
CA GLU A 225 -39.03 -7.12 25.55
C GLU A 225 -37.71 -7.86 25.23
N ILE A 226 -37.25 -8.75 26.11
CA ILE A 226 -36.07 -9.58 25.92
C ILE A 226 -36.29 -10.55 24.77
N GLY A 227 -37.44 -11.19 24.65
CA GLY A 227 -37.80 -12.07 23.54
C GLY A 227 -37.68 -11.35 22.19
N ALA A 228 -38.33 -10.18 22.05
CA ALA A 228 -38.26 -9.37 20.83
C ALA A 228 -36.84 -8.89 20.52
N PHE A 229 -35.99 -8.66 21.52
CA PHE A 229 -34.61 -8.34 21.35
C PHE A 229 -33.80 -9.58 20.86
N LEU A 230 -34.01 -10.75 21.44
CA LEU A 230 -33.33 -11.99 21.06
C LEU A 230 -33.69 -12.42 19.66
N ASP A 231 -34.93 -12.24 19.20
CA ASP A 231 -35.34 -12.52 17.82
C ASP A 231 -34.51 -11.76 16.76
N LYS A 232 -34.00 -10.58 17.11
CA LYS A 232 -33.11 -9.79 16.26
C LYS A 232 -31.63 -10.09 16.49
N TYR A 233 -31.26 -10.43 17.73
CA TYR A 233 -29.88 -10.63 18.12
C TYR A 233 -29.33 -11.98 17.68
N ILE A 234 -30.11 -13.07 17.85
CA ILE A 234 -29.65 -14.43 17.51
C ILE A 234 -29.27 -14.55 16.03
N PRO A 235 -30.11 -14.16 15.06
CA PRO A 235 -29.73 -14.23 13.65
C PRO A 235 -28.48 -13.42 13.31
N ALA A 236 -28.29 -12.27 13.96
CA ALA A 236 -27.08 -11.45 13.77
C ALA A 236 -25.82 -12.15 14.27
N VAL A 237 -25.89 -12.87 15.41
CA VAL A 237 -24.79 -13.67 15.95
C VAL A 237 -24.46 -14.85 15.02
N GLU A 238 -25.48 -15.55 14.53
CA GLU A 238 -25.31 -16.68 13.58
C GLU A 238 -24.67 -16.23 12.25
N GLN A 239 -25.15 -15.12 11.70
CA GLN A 239 -24.56 -14.52 10.51
C GLN A 239 -23.11 -14.12 10.75
N MET A 240 -22.78 -13.54 11.88
CA MET A 240 -21.42 -13.19 12.27
C MET A 240 -20.55 -14.43 12.41
N HIS A 241 -21.03 -15.47 13.08
CA HIS A 241 -20.31 -16.74 13.22
C HIS A 241 -19.98 -17.35 11.84
N THR A 242 -20.96 -17.38 10.94
CA THR A 242 -20.78 -17.87 9.56
C THR A 242 -19.76 -17.02 8.81
N THR A 243 -19.81 -15.71 8.97
CA THR A 243 -18.87 -14.78 8.34
C THR A 243 -17.45 -14.97 8.87
N LEU A 244 -17.28 -15.07 10.19
CA LEU A 244 -15.97 -15.33 10.82
C LEU A 244 -15.38 -16.67 10.37
N LYS A 245 -16.20 -17.72 10.26
CA LYS A 245 -15.75 -19.02 9.75
C LYS A 245 -15.23 -18.92 8.32
N LYS A 246 -15.92 -18.19 7.43
CA LYS A 246 -15.46 -17.93 6.05
C LYS A 246 -14.14 -17.15 6.03
N TYR A 247 -14.02 -16.11 6.84
CA TYR A 247 -12.77 -15.33 6.94
C TYR A 247 -11.62 -16.17 7.47
N ASN A 248 -11.84 -16.99 8.49
CA ASN A 248 -10.81 -17.85 9.06
C ASN A 248 -10.30 -18.86 8.02
N THR A 249 -11.21 -19.49 7.27
CA THR A 249 -10.85 -20.40 6.18
C THR A 249 -10.05 -19.68 5.10
N ALA A 250 -10.52 -18.51 4.63
CA ALA A 250 -9.82 -17.71 3.62
C ALA A 250 -8.44 -17.25 4.12
N PHE A 251 -8.36 -16.80 5.37
CA PHE A 251 -7.11 -16.36 5.99
C PHE A 251 -6.08 -17.51 6.08
N THR A 252 -6.52 -18.71 6.48
CA THR A 252 -5.65 -19.88 6.57
C THR A 252 -5.09 -20.26 5.20
N VAL A 253 -5.93 -20.30 4.16
CA VAL A 253 -5.52 -20.58 2.78
C VAL A 253 -4.53 -19.52 2.28
N THR A 254 -4.87 -18.24 2.41
CA THR A 254 -4.01 -17.13 1.95
C THR A 254 -2.68 -17.10 2.69
N THR A 255 -2.66 -17.41 3.99
CA THR A 255 -1.43 -17.48 4.79
C THR A 255 -0.53 -18.63 4.32
N ALA A 256 -1.10 -19.78 4.00
CA ALA A 256 -0.36 -20.93 3.46
C ALA A 256 0.23 -20.61 2.08
N GLU A 257 -0.55 -19.97 1.20
CA GLU A 257 -0.10 -19.51 -0.13
C GLU A 257 1.02 -18.48 -0.01
N ASN A 258 0.87 -17.47 0.85
CA ASN A 258 1.88 -16.45 1.09
C ASN A 258 3.20 -17.06 1.60
N LYS A 259 3.12 -18.04 2.51
CA LYS A 259 4.30 -18.78 2.99
C LYS A 259 5.00 -19.53 1.85
N LYS A 260 4.22 -20.18 0.97
CA LYS A 260 4.74 -20.89 -0.21
C LYS A 260 5.40 -19.93 -1.21
N LEU A 261 4.73 -18.81 -1.50
CA LEU A 261 5.24 -17.76 -2.39
C LEU A 261 6.53 -17.14 -1.84
N LYS A 262 6.57 -16.81 -0.54
CA LYS A 262 7.76 -16.27 0.11
C LYS A 262 8.96 -17.21 -0.03
N LYS A 263 8.77 -18.51 0.24
CA LYS A 263 9.82 -19.53 0.06
C LYS A 263 10.29 -19.62 -1.39
N LYS A 264 9.36 -19.52 -2.37
CA LYS A 264 9.71 -19.51 -3.79
C LYS A 264 10.48 -18.26 -4.19
N THR A 265 10.12 -17.09 -3.65
CA THR A 265 10.84 -15.84 -3.89
C THR A 265 12.27 -15.91 -3.36
N GLU A 266 12.46 -16.39 -2.13
CA GLU A 266 13.79 -16.60 -1.54
C GLU A 266 14.66 -17.56 -2.39
N GLN A 267 14.07 -18.63 -2.93
CA GLN A 267 14.77 -19.56 -3.83
C GLN A 267 15.17 -18.90 -5.15
N LEU A 268 14.28 -18.08 -5.74
CA LEU A 268 14.55 -17.37 -6.98
C LEU A 268 15.62 -16.29 -6.78
N GLU A 269 15.59 -15.57 -5.67
CA GLU A 269 16.63 -14.58 -5.31
C GLU A 269 18.00 -15.25 -5.19
N GLN A 270 18.10 -16.37 -4.48
CA GLN A 270 19.35 -17.14 -4.38
C GLN A 270 19.84 -17.64 -5.74
N SER A 271 18.93 -18.09 -6.61
CA SER A 271 19.29 -18.55 -7.96
C SER A 271 19.75 -17.39 -8.83
N LEU A 272 19.14 -16.22 -8.70
CA LEU A 272 19.54 -15.01 -9.42
C LEU A 272 20.93 -14.54 -8.98
N ASP A 273 21.20 -14.54 -7.67
CA ASP A 273 22.52 -14.16 -7.14
C ASP A 273 23.62 -15.09 -7.66
N LYS A 274 23.38 -16.41 -7.67
CA LYS A 274 24.33 -17.38 -8.25
C LYS A 274 24.57 -17.12 -9.72
N ALA A 275 23.52 -16.96 -10.52
CA ALA A 275 23.65 -16.68 -11.96
C ALA A 275 24.38 -15.35 -12.23
N THR A 276 24.17 -14.35 -11.38
CA THR A 276 24.85 -13.06 -11.49
C THR A 276 26.35 -13.19 -11.17
N GLN A 277 26.70 -13.96 -10.12
CA GLN A 277 28.09 -14.24 -9.78
C GLN A 277 28.81 -15.01 -10.90
N GLU A 278 28.18 -16.07 -11.44
CA GLU A 278 28.72 -16.83 -12.57
C GLU A 278 28.94 -15.96 -13.81
N SER A 279 27.98 -15.11 -14.15
CA SER A 279 28.08 -14.15 -15.26
C SER A 279 29.24 -13.16 -15.05
N THR A 280 29.44 -12.68 -13.82
CA THR A 280 30.53 -11.75 -13.50
C THR A 280 31.87 -12.42 -13.57
N LEU A 281 32.00 -13.65 -13.07
CA LEU A 281 33.27 -14.45 -13.18
C LEU A 281 33.60 -14.74 -14.63
N LYS A 282 32.60 -15.08 -15.46
CA LYS A 282 32.80 -15.30 -16.90
C LYS A 282 33.32 -14.03 -17.60
N LYS A 283 32.71 -12.88 -17.34
CA LYS A 283 33.17 -11.59 -17.90
C LYS A 283 34.58 -11.24 -17.47
N LEU A 284 34.99 -11.54 -16.25
CA LEU A 284 36.36 -11.34 -15.76
C LEU A 284 37.35 -12.27 -16.46
N ALA A 285 36.98 -13.53 -16.67
CA ALA A 285 37.78 -14.50 -17.38
C ALA A 285 37.98 -14.09 -18.87
N ASP A 286 36.91 -13.68 -19.54
CA ASP A 286 36.94 -13.20 -20.93
C ASP A 286 37.79 -11.93 -21.05
N ALA A 287 37.69 -10.99 -20.11
CA ALA A 287 38.51 -9.77 -20.09
C ALA A 287 40.01 -10.05 -19.82
N LYS A 288 40.29 -11.10 -19.02
CA LYS A 288 41.67 -11.55 -18.82
C LYS A 288 42.23 -12.19 -20.09
N LEU A 289 41.48 -13.10 -20.71
CA LEU A 289 41.86 -13.77 -21.95
C LEU A 289 42.13 -12.74 -23.08
N HIS A 290 41.29 -11.70 -23.16
CA HIS A 290 41.46 -10.63 -24.16
C HIS A 290 42.79 -9.87 -23.94
N ARG A 291 43.10 -9.52 -22.68
CA ARG A 291 44.39 -8.89 -22.35
C ARG A 291 45.59 -9.80 -22.66
N ASP A 292 45.53 -11.06 -22.27
CA ASP A 292 46.59 -12.04 -22.53
C ASP A 292 46.81 -12.21 -24.04
N TYR A 293 45.71 -12.15 -24.84
CA TYR A 293 45.80 -12.17 -26.32
C TYR A 293 46.43 -10.90 -26.88
N GLU A 294 46.04 -9.70 -26.41
CA GLU A 294 46.64 -8.43 -26.84
C GLU A 294 48.13 -8.37 -26.51
N ASP A 295 48.53 -8.83 -25.31
CA ASP A 295 49.95 -8.92 -24.90
C ASP A 295 50.71 -9.89 -25.78
N ALA A 296 50.14 -11.04 -26.12
CA ALA A 296 50.78 -12.02 -27.02
C ALA A 296 50.96 -11.45 -28.45
N VAL A 297 49.95 -10.76 -28.97
CA VAL A 297 50.04 -10.09 -30.28
C VAL A 297 51.11 -9.00 -30.26
N ALA A 298 51.16 -8.17 -29.21
CA ALA A 298 52.15 -7.12 -29.06
C ALA A 298 53.61 -7.68 -28.99
N VAL A 299 53.79 -8.88 -28.42
CA VAL A 299 55.10 -9.58 -28.46
C VAL A 299 55.37 -10.09 -29.82
N LEU A 300 54.43 -10.70 -30.54
CA LEU A 300 54.56 -11.20 -31.89
C LEU A 300 54.96 -10.09 -32.92
N ASP A 301 54.33 -8.91 -32.77
CA ASP A 301 54.55 -7.73 -33.60
C ASP A 301 55.99 -7.18 -33.46
N ARG A 302 56.75 -7.52 -32.41
CA ARG A 302 58.13 -7.14 -32.17
C ARG A 302 59.11 -8.13 -32.80
N ILE A 303 58.61 -9.29 -33.22
CA ILE A 303 59.49 -10.32 -33.88
C ILE A 303 59.59 -10.00 -35.38
N PRO A 304 60.82 -9.98 -35.95
CA PRO A 304 61.00 -9.78 -37.39
C PRO A 304 60.16 -10.78 -38.18
N LYS A 305 59.46 -10.30 -39.21
CA LYS A 305 58.57 -11.14 -40.06
C LYS A 305 59.28 -12.36 -40.67
N GLU A 306 60.55 -12.25 -40.96
CA GLU A 306 61.40 -13.35 -41.52
C GLU A 306 61.55 -14.48 -40.47
N MET A 307 61.72 -14.16 -39.19
CA MET A 307 61.83 -15.17 -38.15
C MET A 307 60.45 -15.82 -37.88
N LEU A 308 59.36 -15.05 -37.95
CA LEU A 308 58.03 -15.59 -37.80
C LEU A 308 57.67 -16.55 -38.94
N ALA A 309 58.00 -16.22 -40.18
CA ALA A 309 57.79 -17.06 -41.36
C ALA A 309 58.53 -18.37 -41.25
N ALA A 310 59.80 -18.32 -40.78
CA ALA A 310 60.62 -19.52 -40.59
C ALA A 310 60.03 -20.46 -39.50
N TYR A 311 59.37 -19.89 -38.48
CA TYR A 311 58.81 -20.67 -37.41
C TYR A 311 57.42 -21.28 -37.79
N THR A 312 56.59 -20.55 -38.54
CA THR A 312 55.32 -21.05 -39.07
C THR A 312 55.56 -22.18 -40.12
N HIS A 313 56.45 -22.02 -40.95
CA HIS A 313 56.85 -23.11 -41.90
C HIS A 313 57.34 -24.39 -41.20
N ARG A 314 58.04 -24.26 -40.09
CA ARG A 314 58.49 -25.40 -39.29
C ARG A 314 57.30 -26.09 -38.56
N THR A 315 56.36 -25.35 -37.98
CA THR A 315 55.17 -25.90 -37.31
C THR A 315 54.20 -26.53 -38.28
N GLU A 316 54.05 -26.04 -39.50
CA GLU A 316 53.19 -26.68 -40.52
C GLU A 316 53.81 -28.02 -40.96
N LYS A 317 55.14 -28.10 -41.20
CA LYS A 317 55.80 -29.34 -41.50
C LYS A 317 55.72 -30.38 -40.38
N GLU A 318 55.83 -29.96 -39.14
CA GLU A 318 55.63 -30.82 -37.93
C GLU A 318 54.16 -31.31 -37.77
N ARG A 319 53.19 -30.51 -38.14
CA ARG A 319 51.78 -30.93 -38.18
C ARG A 319 51.49 -31.92 -39.31
N GLU A 320 51.98 -31.68 -40.50
CA GLU A 320 51.85 -32.62 -41.63
C GLU A 320 52.46 -33.98 -41.32
N THR A 321 53.62 -34.02 -40.64
CA THR A 321 54.25 -35.27 -40.21
C THR A 321 53.53 -35.98 -39.06
N ALA A 322 52.74 -35.25 -38.22
CA ALA A 322 52.02 -35.82 -37.14
C ALA A 322 50.63 -36.40 -37.56
N TYR A 323 50.06 -35.88 -38.65
CA TYR A 323 48.77 -36.36 -39.20
C TYR A 323 48.91 -37.34 -40.35
N GLY A 324 50.17 -37.65 -40.75
CA GLY A 324 50.53 -38.60 -41.82
C GLY A 324 50.94 -39.97 -41.34
N ARG A 325 50.48 -40.39 -40.14
CA ARG A 325 50.67 -41.78 -39.66
C ARG A 325 49.37 -42.39 -39.28
#